data_f0fdd4e7cbe1b16d21cc19e44aba1417
#
_entry.id   f0fdd4e7cbe1b16d21cc19e44aba1417
#
_cell.length_a   1.000
_cell.length_b   1.000
_cell.length_c   1.000
_cell.angle_alpha   90.00
_cell.angle_beta   90.00
_cell.angle_gamma   90.00
#
_symmetry.space_group_name_H-M   'P 1'
#
loop_
_entity.id
_entity.type
_entity.pdbx_description
1 polymer ?
#
loop_
_entity_poly.entity_id
_entity_poly.type
_entity_poly.pdbx_seq_one_letter_code
_entity_poly.pdbx_strand_id
1 'polypeptide(L)'
;MTNTNRPIRRALVSVFHKEGIEVLAEAFVKAGTEVVSTGSTAKKLAELGVKVTEVSDVTGFPECLDGRVKTLHPYIHAGILADMTNPEHAKQLEEFGIKPFDLVVVNLYPFADTVRSGANEADTIEKIDIGGPSMVRGAAKNHATVAIVTDPADYALVASRVADGTGFSLDERKWLAAKAFAHTAAYDATINEWTAKHWPKPASLDAVEVDKDDQGTEVDSAKFPAQFTRTWDRAHTLRYGENSHQQAALYIDPLNQTGFAHAEQLGGKPMSYNNYVDADAAWRTVWDMAPAIAVAVVKHNNPCGLAIGATAAEAHKKAHACDPMSAYGGVIACNSKVTLEMAESVRPIFTEVIVAPDYEPAALELLQTKKKNLRILKVAEPPKGHEAIRQIDGGLLVQDTDLINAVGDDPDAWKLVAGEAADADTLKDLVFAWRAIRCVKSNAILLAHDQATVGIGMGQVNRVDSCHLAVERANTLVDGADRATGAVAASDAFFPFADGAQVLIDAGVKAIVQPGGSIRDEEVIEAAKKAGVTMYLTGTRHFFH
;
A
#
# COMPACT_ATOMS: atom_id res chain seq x y z
N MET A 1 27.34 -28.94 -17.13
CA MET A 1 27.92 -28.91 -15.77
C MET A 1 27.23 -29.97 -14.96
N THR A 2 27.96 -30.94 -14.43
CA THR A 2 27.38 -31.96 -13.56
C THR A 2 26.82 -31.29 -12.29
N ASN A 3 25.56 -31.56 -11.99
CA ASN A 3 24.88 -31.04 -10.79
C ASN A 3 25.45 -31.76 -9.55
N THR A 4 26.64 -31.31 -9.08
CA THR A 4 27.31 -31.93 -7.94
C THR A 4 26.88 -31.29 -6.64
N ASN A 5 26.29 -32.11 -5.77
CA ASN A 5 26.00 -31.72 -4.40
C ASN A 5 27.31 -31.40 -3.65
N ARG A 6 27.23 -30.43 -2.74
CA ARG A 6 28.38 -30.07 -1.88
C ARG A 6 28.02 -30.28 -0.42
N PRO A 7 28.64 -31.25 0.24
CA PRO A 7 28.44 -31.47 1.69
C PRO A 7 28.79 -30.24 2.52
N ILE A 8 28.06 -30.05 3.61
CA ILE A 8 28.26 -28.92 4.53
C ILE A 8 29.16 -29.39 5.68
N ARG A 9 30.42 -29.06 5.59
CA ARG A 9 31.46 -29.40 6.61
C ARG A 9 31.75 -28.22 7.52
N ARG A 10 31.66 -26.99 6.98
CA ARG A 10 31.94 -25.77 7.71
C ARG A 10 30.90 -24.70 7.40
N ALA A 11 30.28 -24.16 8.46
CA ALA A 11 29.27 -23.13 8.37
C ALA A 11 29.68 -21.84 9.10
N LEU A 12 29.36 -20.69 8.50
CA LEU A 12 29.39 -19.38 9.15
C LEU A 12 27.96 -18.99 9.51
N VAL A 13 27.67 -18.75 10.79
CA VAL A 13 26.34 -18.42 11.26
C VAL A 13 26.35 -17.09 12.02
N SER A 14 25.66 -16.09 11.51
CA SER A 14 25.52 -14.76 12.13
C SER A 14 24.12 -14.24 11.92
N VAL A 15 23.25 -14.39 12.91
CA VAL A 15 21.84 -14.05 12.80
C VAL A 15 21.42 -13.11 13.92
N PHE A 16 20.64 -12.08 13.57
CA PHE A 16 19.99 -11.21 14.55
C PHE A 16 18.75 -11.90 15.16
N HIS A 17 17.82 -12.31 14.31
CA HIS A 17 16.66 -13.11 14.67
C HIS A 17 17.06 -14.57 14.86
N LYS A 18 16.74 -15.15 15.99
CA LYS A 18 17.18 -16.48 16.40
C LYS A 18 16.08 -17.53 16.42
N GLU A 19 14.89 -17.17 15.88
CA GLU A 19 13.77 -18.08 15.74
C GLU A 19 14.15 -19.27 14.84
N GLY A 20 13.89 -20.47 15.34
CA GLY A 20 14.18 -21.71 14.60
C GLY A 20 15.65 -22.12 14.53
N ILE A 21 16.58 -21.38 15.18
CA ILE A 21 18.02 -21.72 15.18
C ILE A 21 18.29 -23.09 15.82
N GLU A 22 17.40 -23.58 16.68
CA GLU A 22 17.46 -24.88 17.32
C GLU A 22 17.51 -26.03 16.29
N VAL A 23 16.77 -25.87 15.18
CA VAL A 23 16.72 -26.84 14.07
C VAL A 23 18.10 -26.97 13.41
N LEU A 24 18.80 -25.85 13.22
CA LEU A 24 20.18 -25.84 12.68
C LEU A 24 21.17 -26.43 13.68
N ALA A 25 21.05 -26.04 14.97
CA ALA A 25 21.96 -26.50 16.02
C ALA A 25 21.93 -28.03 16.13
N GLU A 26 20.74 -28.64 16.18
CA GLU A 26 20.61 -30.11 16.24
C GLU A 26 21.28 -30.79 15.04
N ALA A 27 21.06 -30.26 13.83
CA ALA A 27 21.65 -30.82 12.62
C ALA A 27 23.19 -30.71 12.63
N PHE A 28 23.72 -29.56 13.03
CA PHE A 28 25.19 -29.35 13.11
C PHE A 28 25.85 -30.25 14.14
N VAL A 29 25.22 -30.42 15.32
CA VAL A 29 25.75 -31.35 16.36
C VAL A 29 25.77 -32.78 15.82
N LYS A 30 24.68 -33.26 15.22
CA LYS A 30 24.60 -34.61 14.65
C LYS A 30 25.63 -34.89 13.57
N ALA A 31 25.81 -33.92 12.67
CA ALA A 31 26.73 -34.07 11.53
C ALA A 31 28.19 -33.75 11.87
N GLY A 32 28.49 -33.20 13.04
CA GLY A 32 29.83 -32.74 13.39
C GLY A 32 30.31 -31.55 12.54
N THR A 33 29.40 -30.71 12.08
CA THR A 33 29.73 -29.53 11.26
C THR A 33 30.53 -28.52 12.07
N GLU A 34 31.68 -28.06 11.56
CA GLU A 34 32.46 -26.96 12.17
C GLU A 34 31.67 -25.66 12.02
N VAL A 35 31.31 -25.02 13.13
CA VAL A 35 30.53 -23.79 13.11
C VAL A 35 31.40 -22.63 13.58
N VAL A 36 31.49 -21.59 12.70
CA VAL A 36 32.06 -20.28 13.03
C VAL A 36 30.95 -19.31 13.28
N SER A 37 31.02 -18.57 14.39
CA SER A 37 29.96 -17.60 14.73
C SER A 37 30.50 -16.46 15.58
N THR A 38 29.67 -15.52 15.95
CA THR A 38 30.10 -14.35 16.71
C THR A 38 29.00 -13.85 17.64
N GLY A 39 29.40 -13.29 18.77
CA GLY A 39 28.54 -12.56 19.71
C GLY A 39 27.38 -13.39 20.25
N SER A 40 26.19 -12.80 20.24
CA SER A 40 24.99 -13.45 20.80
C SER A 40 24.55 -14.71 20.02
N THR A 41 24.91 -14.82 18.72
CA THR A 41 24.63 -16.03 17.93
C THR A 41 25.53 -17.18 18.37
N ALA A 42 26.82 -16.93 18.56
CA ALA A 42 27.76 -17.92 19.06
C ALA A 42 27.35 -18.46 20.43
N LYS A 43 26.99 -17.55 21.35
CA LYS A 43 26.51 -17.93 22.68
C LYS A 43 25.27 -18.81 22.61
N LYS A 44 24.25 -18.43 21.81
CA LYS A 44 23.03 -19.21 21.66
C LYS A 44 23.29 -20.61 21.08
N LEU A 45 24.12 -20.72 20.05
CA LEU A 45 24.50 -22.01 19.46
C LEU A 45 25.26 -22.90 20.45
N ALA A 46 26.17 -22.33 21.25
CA ALA A 46 26.90 -23.05 22.29
C ALA A 46 25.95 -23.57 23.40
N GLU A 47 24.95 -22.78 23.82
CA GLU A 47 23.90 -23.19 24.75
C GLU A 47 23.08 -24.39 24.22
N LEU A 48 22.96 -24.51 22.88
CA LEU A 48 22.30 -25.62 22.19
C LEU A 48 23.24 -26.81 21.92
N GLY A 49 24.46 -26.78 22.44
CA GLY A 49 25.43 -27.89 22.36
C GLY A 49 26.30 -27.89 21.10
N VAL A 50 26.23 -26.85 20.27
CA VAL A 50 27.10 -26.73 19.10
C VAL A 50 28.52 -26.33 19.54
N LYS A 51 29.54 -27.02 19.03
CA LYS A 51 30.93 -26.57 19.18
C LYS A 51 31.22 -25.40 18.25
N VAL A 52 31.21 -24.18 18.82
CA VAL A 52 31.39 -22.94 18.09
C VAL A 52 32.85 -22.49 18.16
N THR A 53 33.44 -22.06 17.02
CA THR A 53 34.65 -21.28 16.94
C THR A 53 34.28 -19.80 16.79
N GLU A 54 34.80 -18.95 17.66
CA GLU A 54 34.55 -17.51 17.54
C GLU A 54 35.25 -16.92 16.30
N VAL A 55 34.63 -15.91 15.69
CA VAL A 55 35.23 -15.19 14.55
C VAL A 55 36.60 -14.58 14.94
N SER A 56 36.74 -14.07 16.17
CA SER A 56 38.00 -13.54 16.69
C SER A 56 39.14 -14.60 16.72
N ASP A 57 38.80 -15.87 16.99
CA ASP A 57 39.77 -16.94 16.97
C ASP A 57 40.22 -17.29 15.54
N VAL A 58 39.30 -17.16 14.57
CA VAL A 58 39.62 -17.37 13.14
C VAL A 58 40.49 -16.25 12.57
N THR A 59 40.21 -15.02 12.96
CA THR A 59 40.82 -13.82 12.40
C THR A 59 42.10 -13.42 13.14
N GLY A 60 42.24 -13.83 14.40
CA GLY A 60 43.27 -13.32 15.31
C GLY A 60 43.10 -11.83 15.66
N PHE A 61 41.94 -11.24 15.31
CA PHE A 61 41.66 -9.82 15.52
C PHE A 61 40.49 -9.66 16.54
N PRO A 62 40.69 -8.85 17.59
CA PRO A 62 39.66 -8.66 18.59
C PRO A 62 38.47 -7.87 18.02
N GLU A 63 37.30 -8.12 18.58
CA GLU A 63 36.15 -7.28 18.30
C GLU A 63 36.42 -5.83 18.72
N CYS A 64 36.14 -4.86 17.85
CA CYS A 64 36.39 -3.45 18.08
C CYS A 64 35.25 -2.58 17.55
N LEU A 65 35.22 -1.29 17.93
CA LEU A 65 34.23 -0.32 17.50
C LEU A 65 32.80 -0.82 17.77
N ASP A 66 32.56 -1.34 18.98
CA ASP A 66 31.26 -1.89 19.39
C ASP A 66 30.70 -2.99 18.45
N GLY A 67 31.61 -3.72 17.79
CA GLY A 67 31.26 -4.80 16.87
C GLY A 67 31.04 -4.40 15.42
N ARG A 68 31.22 -3.12 15.05
CA ARG A 68 31.04 -2.66 13.66
C ARG A 68 32.01 -3.31 12.65
N VAL A 69 33.20 -3.78 13.10
CA VAL A 69 34.25 -4.42 12.26
C VAL A 69 34.47 -5.86 12.69
N LYS A 70 33.46 -6.62 12.92
CA LYS A 70 33.51 -7.96 13.48
C LYS A 70 33.88 -9.04 12.44
N THR A 71 33.08 -9.10 11.38
CA THR A 71 33.19 -10.08 10.29
C THR A 71 33.86 -9.52 9.03
N LEU A 72 34.12 -8.21 8.98
CA LEU A 72 34.77 -7.54 7.85
C LEU A 72 36.27 -7.77 7.89
N HIS A 73 36.72 -9.01 7.67
CA HIS A 73 38.09 -9.40 7.72
C HIS A 73 38.44 -10.29 6.52
N PRO A 74 39.68 -10.16 5.93
CA PRO A 74 40.08 -10.98 4.79
C PRO A 74 39.93 -12.49 5.03
N TYR A 75 40.21 -13.00 6.22
CA TYR A 75 40.10 -14.43 6.53
C TYR A 75 38.65 -14.95 6.45
N ILE A 76 37.67 -14.13 6.81
CA ILE A 76 36.27 -14.49 6.67
C ILE A 76 35.81 -14.38 5.22
N HIS A 77 36.13 -13.25 4.58
CA HIS A 77 35.67 -13.01 3.20
C HIS A 77 36.39 -13.85 2.16
N ALA A 78 37.68 -14.19 2.34
CA ALA A 78 38.35 -15.15 1.47
C ALA A 78 37.74 -16.56 1.61
N GLY A 79 37.40 -16.97 2.85
CA GLY A 79 36.74 -18.25 3.08
C GLY A 79 35.33 -18.34 2.44
N ILE A 80 34.63 -17.19 2.29
CA ILE A 80 33.32 -17.09 1.60
C ILE A 80 33.48 -17.02 0.08
N LEU A 81 34.46 -16.24 -0.42
CA LEU A 81 34.54 -15.85 -1.84
C LEU A 81 35.42 -16.81 -2.68
N ALA A 82 36.22 -17.66 -2.05
CA ALA A 82 37.07 -18.60 -2.80
C ALA A 82 36.21 -19.59 -3.59
N ASP A 83 36.34 -19.56 -4.90
CA ASP A 83 35.78 -20.57 -5.78
C ASP A 83 36.61 -21.85 -5.71
N MET A 84 36.10 -22.83 -5.00
CA MET A 84 36.79 -24.13 -4.79
C MET A 84 36.78 -25.03 -6.04
N THR A 85 36.21 -24.57 -7.15
CA THR A 85 36.38 -25.21 -8.47
C THR A 85 37.62 -24.69 -9.20
N ASN A 86 38.24 -23.60 -8.70
CA ASN A 86 39.48 -23.04 -9.21
C ASN A 86 40.64 -23.51 -8.34
N PRO A 87 41.60 -24.33 -8.88
CA PRO A 87 42.74 -24.84 -8.12
C PRO A 87 43.64 -23.75 -7.52
N GLU A 88 43.76 -22.61 -8.19
CA GLU A 88 44.59 -21.49 -7.69
C GLU A 88 43.98 -20.86 -6.43
N HIS A 89 42.63 -20.77 -6.34
CA HIS A 89 41.98 -20.29 -5.12
C HIS A 89 42.21 -21.27 -3.94
N ALA A 90 42.10 -22.57 -4.20
CA ALA A 90 42.33 -23.58 -3.18
C ALA A 90 43.77 -23.50 -2.65
N LYS A 91 44.77 -23.35 -3.55
CA LYS A 91 46.18 -23.18 -3.20
C LYS A 91 46.44 -21.93 -2.37
N GLN A 92 45.85 -20.77 -2.77
CA GLN A 92 46.00 -19.53 -2.01
C GLN A 92 45.39 -19.63 -0.61
N LEU A 93 44.22 -20.26 -0.46
CA LEU A 93 43.63 -20.48 0.87
C LEU A 93 44.55 -21.34 1.75
N GLU A 94 45.16 -22.38 1.20
CA GLU A 94 46.12 -23.22 1.92
C GLU A 94 47.35 -22.42 2.34
N GLU A 95 47.93 -21.61 1.44
CA GLU A 95 49.09 -20.75 1.72
C GLU A 95 48.82 -19.75 2.84
N PHE A 96 47.57 -19.20 2.91
CA PHE A 96 47.18 -18.26 3.95
C PHE A 96 46.59 -18.91 5.22
N GLY A 97 46.49 -20.24 5.26
CA GLY A 97 45.88 -20.96 6.37
C GLY A 97 44.38 -20.69 6.55
N ILE A 98 43.67 -20.33 5.45
CA ILE A 98 42.27 -20.01 5.46
C ILE A 98 41.46 -21.25 5.07
N LYS A 99 40.44 -21.58 5.87
CA LYS A 99 39.49 -22.65 5.54
C LYS A 99 38.27 -22.09 4.84
N PRO A 100 37.82 -22.69 3.71
CA PRO A 100 36.59 -22.26 3.03
C PRO A 100 35.35 -22.56 3.87
N PHE A 101 34.26 -21.83 3.59
CA PHE A 101 32.91 -22.12 4.08
C PHE A 101 32.09 -22.85 3.02
N ASP A 102 31.25 -23.80 3.44
CA ASP A 102 30.30 -24.49 2.58
C ASP A 102 28.90 -23.89 2.70
N LEU A 103 28.59 -23.29 3.88
CA LEU A 103 27.32 -22.68 4.23
C LEU A 103 27.56 -21.36 4.95
N VAL A 104 26.75 -20.35 4.57
CA VAL A 104 26.63 -19.07 5.28
C VAL A 104 25.16 -18.88 5.65
N VAL A 105 24.88 -18.65 6.94
CA VAL A 105 23.54 -18.36 7.45
C VAL A 105 23.59 -16.99 8.10
N VAL A 106 22.92 -16.03 7.48
CA VAL A 106 22.94 -14.62 7.92
C VAL A 106 21.57 -14.00 7.70
N ASN A 107 20.96 -13.49 8.76
CA ASN A 107 19.89 -12.51 8.63
C ASN A 107 20.36 -11.15 9.15
N LEU A 108 19.78 -10.09 8.59
CA LEU A 108 20.25 -8.72 8.79
C LEU A 108 19.63 -8.10 10.05
N TYR A 109 20.17 -6.98 10.49
CA TYR A 109 19.60 -6.18 11.55
C TYR A 109 18.20 -5.68 11.16
N PRO A 110 17.27 -5.57 12.12
CA PRO A 110 15.86 -5.27 11.84
C PRO A 110 15.63 -3.77 11.61
N PHE A 111 16.20 -3.22 10.53
CA PHE A 111 16.10 -1.80 10.21
C PHE A 111 14.64 -1.32 10.11
N ALA A 112 13.81 -2.03 9.34
CA ALA A 112 12.39 -1.69 9.17
C ALA A 112 11.62 -1.72 10.50
N ASP A 113 11.87 -2.73 11.37
CA ASP A 113 11.23 -2.81 12.69
C ASP A 113 11.63 -1.63 13.59
N THR A 114 12.90 -1.23 13.51
CA THR A 114 13.42 -0.09 14.27
C THR A 114 12.77 1.20 13.82
N VAL A 115 12.63 1.43 12.51
CA VAL A 115 11.90 2.58 11.97
C VAL A 115 10.43 2.56 12.44
N ARG A 116 9.76 1.43 12.33
CA ARG A 116 8.34 1.28 12.75
C ARG A 116 8.13 1.51 14.24
N SER A 117 9.13 1.21 15.06
CA SER A 117 9.05 1.46 16.52
C SER A 117 9.09 2.94 16.90
N GLY A 118 9.35 3.83 15.93
CA GLY A 118 9.52 5.27 16.18
C GLY A 118 10.85 5.61 16.86
N ALA A 119 11.88 4.78 16.68
CA ALA A 119 13.21 5.04 17.21
C ALA A 119 13.76 6.37 16.67
N ASN A 120 14.64 7.03 17.45
CA ASN A 120 15.32 8.23 17.00
C ASN A 120 16.31 7.94 15.86
N GLU A 121 16.79 9.00 15.20
CA GLU A 121 17.70 8.89 14.06
C GLU A 121 18.97 8.12 14.38
N ALA A 122 19.61 8.39 15.51
CA ALA A 122 20.86 7.76 15.89
C ALA A 122 20.68 6.23 16.10
N ASP A 123 19.64 5.83 16.81
CA ASP A 123 19.31 4.41 17.03
C ASP A 123 18.94 3.69 15.73
N THR A 124 18.29 4.40 14.80
CA THR A 124 17.94 3.86 13.47
C THR A 124 19.20 3.64 12.63
N ILE A 125 20.14 4.61 12.62
CA ILE A 125 21.42 4.51 11.91
C ILE A 125 22.23 3.32 12.44
N GLU A 126 22.25 3.06 13.75
CA GLU A 126 22.95 1.92 14.34
C GLU A 126 22.37 0.56 13.89
N LYS A 127 21.22 0.52 13.29
CA LYS A 127 20.61 -0.69 12.70
C LYS A 127 20.88 -0.85 11.20
N ILE A 128 21.70 0.01 10.61
CA ILE A 128 22.21 -0.21 9.25
C ILE A 128 23.33 -1.25 9.35
N ASP A 129 23.02 -2.47 8.91
CA ASP A 129 23.95 -3.60 8.93
C ASP A 129 24.96 -3.48 7.77
N ILE A 130 26.23 -3.48 8.08
CA ILE A 130 27.32 -3.42 7.09
C ILE A 130 27.90 -4.82 6.84
N GLY A 131 28.18 -5.55 7.90
CA GLY A 131 28.86 -6.86 7.83
C GLY A 131 27.94 -7.95 7.26
N GLY A 132 26.68 -7.95 7.65
CA GLY A 132 25.68 -8.91 7.18
C GLY A 132 25.50 -8.90 5.66
N PRO A 133 25.12 -7.77 5.05
CA PRO A 133 25.00 -7.66 3.58
C PRO A 133 26.30 -8.04 2.84
N SER A 134 27.45 -7.69 3.38
CA SER A 134 28.75 -8.04 2.80
C SER A 134 28.94 -9.56 2.70
N MET A 135 28.68 -10.30 3.79
CA MET A 135 28.73 -11.77 3.83
C MET A 135 27.68 -12.40 2.91
N VAL A 136 26.44 -11.91 2.95
CA VAL A 136 25.33 -12.40 2.13
C VAL A 136 25.67 -12.28 0.65
N ARG A 137 26.09 -11.09 0.20
CA ARG A 137 26.42 -10.84 -1.21
C ARG A 137 27.64 -11.64 -1.65
N GLY A 138 28.66 -11.78 -0.78
CA GLY A 138 29.84 -12.59 -1.05
C GLY A 138 29.50 -14.06 -1.28
N ALA A 139 28.72 -14.65 -0.39
CA ALA A 139 28.27 -16.04 -0.49
C ALA A 139 27.34 -16.26 -1.70
N ALA A 140 26.39 -15.35 -1.94
CA ALA A 140 25.49 -15.40 -3.09
C ALA A 140 26.25 -15.36 -4.43
N LYS A 141 27.26 -14.49 -4.55
CA LYS A 141 28.15 -14.44 -5.72
C LYS A 141 28.87 -15.77 -5.93
N ASN A 142 29.36 -16.38 -4.85
CA ASN A 142 30.09 -17.65 -4.88
C ASN A 142 29.18 -18.89 -4.78
N HIS A 143 27.95 -18.82 -5.28
CA HIS A 143 26.99 -19.94 -5.26
C HIS A 143 27.50 -21.22 -5.93
N ALA A 144 28.56 -21.12 -6.74
CA ALA A 144 29.22 -22.31 -7.28
C ALA A 144 29.73 -23.24 -6.18
N THR A 145 30.16 -22.69 -5.03
CA THR A 145 30.79 -23.47 -3.95
C THR A 145 30.15 -23.25 -2.57
N VAL A 146 29.43 -22.19 -2.34
CA VAL A 146 28.83 -21.82 -1.04
C VAL A 146 27.30 -21.76 -1.14
N ALA A 147 26.61 -22.32 -0.14
CA ALA A 147 25.17 -22.06 0.07
C ALA A 147 25.00 -20.84 0.99
N ILE A 148 24.02 -19.98 0.68
CA ILE A 148 23.64 -18.82 1.50
C ILE A 148 22.17 -18.92 1.91
N VAL A 149 21.90 -18.74 3.20
CA VAL A 149 20.54 -18.77 3.75
C VAL A 149 20.31 -17.48 4.56
N THR A 150 19.28 -16.75 4.18
CA THR A 150 18.91 -15.46 4.82
C THR A 150 17.57 -15.53 5.55
N ASP A 151 16.79 -16.58 5.31
CA ASP A 151 15.41 -16.71 5.78
C ASP A 151 15.29 -17.90 6.75
N PRO A 152 14.80 -17.70 7.99
CA PRO A 152 14.55 -18.79 8.93
C PRO A 152 13.60 -19.89 8.39
N ALA A 153 12.71 -19.56 7.45
CA ALA A 153 11.83 -20.54 6.79
C ALA A 153 12.61 -21.64 6.04
N ASP A 154 13.86 -21.38 5.65
CA ASP A 154 14.71 -22.35 4.97
C ASP A 154 15.54 -23.23 5.94
N TYR A 155 15.49 -23.02 7.26
CA TYR A 155 16.31 -23.77 8.23
C TYR A 155 16.03 -25.27 8.23
N ALA A 156 14.77 -25.67 8.04
CA ALA A 156 14.41 -27.08 7.93
C ALA A 156 15.04 -27.74 6.68
N LEU A 157 15.14 -27.03 5.57
CA LEU A 157 15.83 -27.47 4.36
C LEU A 157 17.33 -27.65 4.64
N VAL A 158 17.96 -26.68 5.30
CA VAL A 158 19.37 -26.76 5.71
C VAL A 158 19.61 -27.98 6.58
N ALA A 159 18.81 -28.18 7.62
CA ALA A 159 18.92 -29.31 8.55
C ALA A 159 18.81 -30.65 7.80
N SER A 160 17.90 -30.78 6.86
CA SER A 160 17.77 -31.98 6.02
C SER A 160 19.04 -32.22 5.19
N ARG A 161 19.61 -31.20 4.54
CA ARG A 161 20.81 -31.30 3.70
C ARG A 161 22.09 -31.57 4.51
N VAL A 162 22.11 -31.14 5.75
CA VAL A 162 23.20 -31.44 6.69
C VAL A 162 23.07 -32.88 7.19
N ALA A 163 21.86 -33.31 7.59
CA ALA A 163 21.63 -34.61 8.21
C ALA A 163 21.86 -35.80 7.24
N ASP A 164 21.47 -35.65 5.96
CA ASP A 164 21.68 -36.66 4.93
C ASP A 164 23.11 -36.66 4.35
N GLY A 165 23.95 -35.67 4.75
CA GLY A 165 25.34 -35.53 4.29
C GLY A 165 25.51 -35.19 2.81
N THR A 166 24.43 -34.96 2.09
CA THR A 166 24.48 -34.65 0.65
C THR A 166 24.81 -33.20 0.36
N GLY A 167 24.44 -32.28 1.26
CA GLY A 167 24.54 -30.86 1.08
C GLY A 167 23.62 -30.34 -0.06
N PHE A 168 23.92 -29.15 -0.55
CA PHE A 168 23.09 -28.50 -1.57
C PHE A 168 23.58 -28.79 -3.00
N SER A 169 22.66 -29.04 -3.91
CA SER A 169 22.91 -29.07 -5.35
C SER A 169 23.21 -27.66 -5.88
N LEU A 170 23.79 -27.56 -7.09
CA LEU A 170 24.07 -26.26 -7.71
C LEU A 170 22.79 -25.45 -7.94
N ASP A 171 21.68 -26.09 -8.31
CA ASP A 171 20.43 -25.38 -8.56
C ASP A 171 19.79 -24.88 -7.28
N GLU A 172 19.88 -25.63 -6.18
CA GLU A 172 19.45 -25.15 -4.85
C GLU A 172 20.33 -23.96 -4.39
N ARG A 173 21.65 -24.01 -4.59
CA ARG A 173 22.52 -22.88 -4.26
C ARG A 173 22.23 -21.63 -5.09
N LYS A 174 21.93 -21.78 -6.38
CA LYS A 174 21.48 -20.67 -7.23
C LYS A 174 20.17 -20.06 -6.75
N TRP A 175 19.21 -20.91 -6.38
CA TRP A 175 17.92 -20.44 -5.85
C TRP A 175 18.10 -19.68 -4.52
N LEU A 176 18.90 -20.22 -3.61
CA LEU A 176 19.24 -19.54 -2.36
C LEU A 176 19.98 -18.21 -2.60
N ALA A 177 20.92 -18.18 -3.57
CA ALA A 177 21.62 -16.95 -3.94
C ALA A 177 20.68 -15.89 -4.53
N ALA A 178 19.69 -16.28 -5.32
CA ALA A 178 18.67 -15.37 -5.83
C ALA A 178 17.81 -14.77 -4.67
N LYS A 179 17.41 -15.60 -3.69
CA LYS A 179 16.74 -15.10 -2.45
C LYS A 179 17.64 -14.12 -1.69
N ALA A 180 18.91 -14.43 -1.56
CA ALA A 180 19.87 -13.60 -0.84
C ALA A 180 20.07 -12.21 -1.50
N PHE A 181 20.18 -12.16 -2.84
CA PHE A 181 20.24 -10.88 -3.56
C PHE A 181 18.93 -10.09 -3.45
N ALA A 182 17.78 -10.76 -3.52
CA ALA A 182 16.49 -10.09 -3.30
C ALA A 182 16.40 -9.50 -1.88
N HIS A 183 16.87 -10.24 -0.86
CA HIS A 183 16.89 -9.80 0.52
C HIS A 183 17.76 -8.55 0.72
N THR A 184 18.99 -8.52 0.19
CA THR A 184 19.86 -7.33 0.31
C THR A 184 19.34 -6.15 -0.51
N ALA A 185 18.76 -6.37 -1.68
CA ALA A 185 18.15 -5.31 -2.48
C ALA A 185 16.96 -4.65 -1.75
N ALA A 186 16.09 -5.46 -1.14
CA ALA A 186 14.98 -4.95 -0.33
C ALA A 186 15.48 -4.18 0.90
N TYR A 187 16.51 -4.68 1.56
CA TYR A 187 17.13 -4.04 2.72
C TYR A 187 17.66 -2.64 2.37
N ASP A 188 18.47 -2.53 1.31
CA ASP A 188 19.05 -1.26 0.86
C ASP A 188 17.97 -0.30 0.36
N ALA A 189 16.92 -0.79 -0.33
CA ALA A 189 15.79 0.03 -0.76
C ALA A 189 15.02 0.62 0.43
N THR A 190 14.84 -0.15 1.51
CA THR A 190 14.20 0.31 2.74
C THR A 190 15.02 1.41 3.42
N ILE A 191 16.35 1.24 3.47
CA ILE A 191 17.27 2.28 3.98
C ILE A 191 17.20 3.54 3.11
N ASN A 192 17.23 3.37 1.78
CA ASN A 192 17.14 4.49 0.84
C ASN A 192 15.83 5.27 1.01
N GLU A 193 14.70 4.61 1.17
CA GLU A 193 13.41 5.27 1.39
C GLU A 193 13.40 6.07 2.69
N TRP A 194 13.96 5.52 3.76
CA TRP A 194 14.06 6.22 5.04
C TRP A 194 15.00 7.41 4.96
N THR A 195 16.21 7.25 4.38
CA THR A 195 17.21 8.33 4.28
C THR A 195 16.73 9.47 3.38
N ALA A 196 16.03 9.18 2.28
CA ALA A 196 15.47 10.19 1.40
C ALA A 196 14.47 11.12 2.13
N LYS A 197 13.71 10.57 3.09
CA LYS A 197 12.77 11.35 3.91
C LYS A 197 13.46 12.16 5.02
N HIS A 198 14.55 11.64 5.60
CA HIS A 198 15.20 12.23 6.79
C HIS A 198 16.43 13.08 6.46
N TRP A 199 17.06 12.84 5.31
CA TRP A 199 18.24 13.58 4.86
C TRP A 199 17.95 14.33 3.54
N PRO A 200 17.09 15.37 3.57
CA PRO A 200 16.80 16.15 2.38
C PRO A 200 18.05 16.89 1.90
N LYS A 201 18.09 17.22 0.61
CA LYS A 201 19.18 18.03 0.04
C LYS A 201 19.30 19.34 0.82
N PRO A 202 20.49 19.70 1.36
CA PRO A 202 20.67 20.96 2.03
C PRO A 202 20.50 22.16 1.08
N ALA A 203 19.82 23.21 1.52
CA ALA A 203 19.65 24.44 0.74
C ALA A 203 20.98 25.08 0.28
N SER A 204 22.08 24.85 1.01
CA SER A 204 23.43 25.29 0.59
C SER A 204 23.94 24.64 -0.70
N LEU A 205 23.28 23.58 -1.17
CA LEU A 205 23.59 22.88 -2.42
C LEU A 205 22.64 23.25 -3.57
N ASP A 206 21.77 24.24 -3.42
CA ASP A 206 20.82 24.66 -4.46
C ASP A 206 21.50 25.23 -5.73
N ALA A 207 22.79 25.56 -5.66
CA ALA A 207 23.61 25.93 -6.83
C ALA A 207 24.04 24.71 -7.71
N VAL A 208 23.81 23.48 -7.25
CA VAL A 208 24.00 22.26 -8.05
C VAL A 208 22.77 22.09 -8.93
N GLU A 209 22.96 21.80 -10.22
CA GLU A 209 21.89 21.67 -11.24
C GLU A 209 20.60 21.10 -10.64
N VAL A 210 19.57 21.96 -10.64
CA VAL A 210 18.22 21.57 -10.25
C VAL A 210 17.56 20.98 -11.49
N ASP A 211 17.04 19.78 -11.36
CA ASP A 211 16.20 19.20 -12.41
C ASP A 211 15.05 20.17 -12.73
N LYS A 212 14.84 20.46 -13.99
CA LYS A 212 13.74 21.29 -14.45
C LYS A 212 12.82 20.48 -15.33
N ASP A 213 11.53 20.73 -15.18
CA ASP A 213 10.52 20.18 -16.07
C ASP A 213 10.60 20.82 -17.48
N ASP A 214 9.79 20.32 -18.41
CA ASP A 214 9.71 20.83 -19.79
C ASP A 214 9.30 22.31 -19.89
N GLN A 215 8.81 22.89 -18.80
CA GLN A 215 8.42 24.31 -18.71
C GLN A 215 9.47 25.16 -17.97
N GLY A 216 10.56 24.54 -17.52
CA GLY A 216 11.65 25.21 -16.79
C GLY A 216 11.36 25.40 -15.31
N THR A 217 10.33 24.77 -14.76
CA THR A 217 10.01 24.76 -13.33
C THR A 217 10.93 23.79 -12.60
N GLU A 218 11.41 24.18 -11.43
CA GLU A 218 12.25 23.31 -10.59
C GLU A 218 11.47 22.09 -10.11
N VAL A 219 12.03 20.90 -10.35
CA VAL A 219 11.47 19.63 -9.86
C VAL A 219 11.97 19.41 -8.42
N ASP A 220 11.05 19.14 -7.50
CA ASP A 220 11.40 18.72 -6.15
C ASP A 220 12.01 17.30 -6.21
N SER A 221 13.34 17.22 -6.24
CA SER A 221 14.08 15.97 -6.31
C SER A 221 13.96 15.10 -5.04
N ALA A 222 13.53 15.67 -3.93
CA ALA A 222 13.19 14.88 -2.74
C ALA A 222 11.88 14.12 -2.93
N LYS A 223 10.94 14.72 -3.66
CA LYS A 223 9.64 14.14 -3.97
C LYS A 223 9.69 13.22 -5.21
N PHE A 224 10.41 13.65 -6.24
CA PHE A 224 10.59 12.90 -7.49
C PHE A 224 12.09 12.60 -7.71
N PRO A 225 12.66 11.60 -7.00
CA PRO A 225 14.08 11.28 -7.11
C PRO A 225 14.42 10.74 -8.49
N ALA A 226 15.68 10.93 -8.92
CA ALA A 226 16.20 10.42 -10.20
C ALA A 226 16.04 8.89 -10.37
N GLN A 227 16.01 8.16 -9.25
CA GLN A 227 15.72 6.73 -9.22
C GLN A 227 14.61 6.48 -8.19
N PHE A 228 13.48 5.98 -8.66
CA PHE A 228 12.36 5.63 -7.80
C PHE A 228 12.48 4.16 -7.38
N THR A 229 12.74 3.95 -6.10
CA THR A 229 12.94 2.61 -5.53
C THR A 229 12.00 2.41 -4.36
N ARG A 230 11.21 1.33 -4.40
CA ARG A 230 10.36 0.87 -3.30
C ARG A 230 10.32 -0.64 -3.23
N THR A 231 10.14 -1.16 -2.05
CA THR A 231 9.90 -2.59 -1.84
C THR A 231 8.57 -2.81 -1.16
N TRP A 232 7.95 -3.94 -1.48
CA TRP A 232 6.76 -4.43 -0.81
C TRP A 232 6.95 -5.91 -0.50
N ASP A 233 6.61 -6.30 0.71
CA ASP A 233 6.63 -7.69 1.14
C ASP A 233 5.31 -8.37 0.78
N ARG A 234 5.39 -9.59 0.23
CA ARG A 234 4.19 -10.37 -0.07
C ARG A 234 3.53 -10.86 1.22
N ALA A 235 2.37 -10.26 1.55
CA ALA A 235 1.56 -10.68 2.70
C ALA A 235 0.89 -12.04 2.43
N HIS A 236 0.18 -12.17 1.30
CA HIS A 236 -0.45 -13.44 0.90
C HIS A 236 -0.67 -13.51 -0.60
N THR A 237 -0.80 -14.76 -1.09
CA THR A 237 -1.36 -15.03 -2.42
C THR A 237 -2.88 -14.99 -2.34
N LEU A 238 -3.51 -14.40 -3.36
CA LEU A 238 -4.96 -14.34 -3.49
C LEU A 238 -5.45 -15.52 -4.35
N ARG A 239 -6.72 -15.84 -4.22
CA ARG A 239 -7.31 -16.96 -4.95
C ARG A 239 -7.18 -16.79 -6.47
N TYR A 240 -7.36 -15.58 -6.99
CA TYR A 240 -7.19 -15.16 -8.37
C TYR A 240 -7.15 -13.63 -8.44
N GLY A 241 -6.80 -13.06 -9.59
CA GLY A 241 -6.78 -11.62 -9.83
C GLY A 241 -8.18 -11.05 -10.08
N GLU A 242 -8.24 -10.00 -10.89
CA GLU A 242 -9.53 -9.43 -11.32
C GLU A 242 -10.40 -10.49 -12.02
N ASN A 243 -9.78 -11.35 -12.81
CA ASN A 243 -10.41 -12.47 -13.49
C ASN A 243 -9.87 -13.81 -12.98
N SER A 244 -10.69 -14.86 -13.07
CA SER A 244 -10.42 -16.17 -12.48
C SER A 244 -9.19 -16.90 -13.03
N HIS A 245 -8.72 -16.54 -14.22
CA HIS A 245 -7.51 -17.11 -14.84
C HIS A 245 -6.22 -16.39 -14.46
N GLN A 246 -6.30 -15.25 -13.77
CA GLN A 246 -5.15 -14.44 -13.36
C GLN A 246 -4.68 -14.85 -11.97
N GLN A 247 -3.37 -14.96 -11.78
CA GLN A 247 -2.77 -15.09 -10.46
C GLN A 247 -2.63 -13.71 -9.81
N ALA A 248 -2.76 -13.64 -8.49
CA ALA A 248 -2.62 -12.40 -7.74
C ALA A 248 -2.05 -12.62 -6.35
N ALA A 249 -1.49 -11.56 -5.78
CA ALA A 249 -1.00 -11.50 -4.42
C ALA A 249 -1.20 -10.10 -3.85
N LEU A 250 -1.36 -10.01 -2.54
CA LEU A 250 -1.26 -8.76 -1.79
C LEU A 250 0.18 -8.56 -1.35
N TYR A 251 0.68 -7.36 -1.56
CA TYR A 251 1.96 -6.88 -1.05
C TYR A 251 1.73 -5.71 -0.11
N ILE A 252 2.54 -5.60 0.93
CA ILE A 252 2.47 -4.56 1.96
C ILE A 252 3.79 -3.80 2.05
N ASP A 253 3.72 -2.53 2.41
CA ASP A 253 4.88 -1.69 2.67
C ASP A 253 5.55 -2.12 3.99
N PRO A 254 6.85 -2.53 3.98
CA PRO A 254 7.54 -2.97 5.20
C PRO A 254 7.79 -1.83 6.20
N LEU A 255 7.76 -0.57 5.78
CA LEU A 255 7.95 0.60 6.64
C LEU A 255 6.65 1.10 7.27
N ASN A 256 5.51 0.69 6.76
CA ASN A 256 4.20 1.16 7.18
C ASN A 256 3.37 0.04 7.82
N GLN A 257 2.78 0.30 8.99
CA GLN A 257 1.86 -0.62 9.66
C GLN A 257 0.40 -0.16 9.58
N THR A 258 0.13 0.92 8.87
CA THR A 258 -1.19 1.52 8.71
C THR A 258 -1.66 1.42 7.26
N GLY A 259 -2.91 1.77 7.04
CA GLY A 259 -3.52 1.74 5.72
C GLY A 259 -4.32 0.47 5.45
N PHE A 260 -5.04 0.49 4.33
CA PHE A 260 -6.03 -0.54 4.02
C PHE A 260 -5.43 -1.94 3.83
N ALA A 261 -4.18 -2.04 3.33
CA ALA A 261 -3.49 -3.31 3.15
C ALA A 261 -3.21 -4.06 4.48
N HIS A 262 -3.24 -3.34 5.61
CA HIS A 262 -3.08 -3.87 6.98
C HIS A 262 -4.41 -4.08 7.71
N ALA A 263 -5.52 -4.13 6.99
CA ALA A 263 -6.84 -4.36 7.56
C ALA A 263 -6.90 -5.66 8.38
N GLU A 264 -7.43 -5.58 9.59
CA GLU A 264 -7.75 -6.75 10.41
C GLU A 264 -9.07 -7.36 9.93
N GLN A 265 -9.03 -8.62 9.47
CA GLN A 265 -10.25 -9.32 9.07
C GLN A 265 -10.89 -10.04 10.27
N LEU A 266 -12.01 -9.51 10.76
CA LEU A 266 -12.75 -10.00 11.92
C LEU A 266 -13.72 -11.15 11.58
N GLY A 267 -13.99 -11.42 10.31
CA GLY A 267 -14.91 -12.48 9.91
C GLY A 267 -15.06 -12.62 8.40
N GLY A 268 -15.77 -13.67 7.99
CA GLY A 268 -16.11 -13.94 6.59
C GLY A 268 -15.07 -14.77 5.82
N LYS A 269 -15.26 -14.83 4.50
CA LYS A 269 -14.35 -15.51 3.57
C LYS A 269 -13.06 -14.68 3.37
N PRO A 270 -11.95 -15.30 2.92
CA PRO A 270 -10.77 -14.54 2.50
C PRO A 270 -11.11 -13.47 1.46
N MET A 271 -10.39 -12.35 1.50
CA MET A 271 -10.52 -11.26 0.53
C MET A 271 -10.06 -11.72 -0.85
N SER A 272 -10.76 -11.27 -1.90
CA SER A 272 -10.32 -11.40 -3.29
C SER A 272 -9.66 -10.10 -3.76
N TYR A 273 -9.01 -10.14 -4.93
CA TYR A 273 -8.44 -8.95 -5.58
C TYR A 273 -9.49 -7.84 -5.71
N ASN A 274 -10.66 -8.14 -6.28
CA ASN A 274 -11.73 -7.16 -6.46
C ASN A 274 -12.29 -6.63 -5.14
N ASN A 275 -12.33 -7.48 -4.08
CA ASN A 275 -12.72 -7.00 -2.76
C ASN A 275 -11.75 -5.94 -2.20
N TYR A 276 -10.43 -6.12 -2.40
CA TYR A 276 -9.44 -5.12 -1.99
C TYR A 276 -9.62 -3.82 -2.76
N VAL A 277 -9.79 -3.89 -4.09
CA VAL A 277 -9.95 -2.72 -4.96
C VAL A 277 -11.20 -1.91 -4.58
N ASP A 278 -12.36 -2.57 -4.47
CA ASP A 278 -13.62 -1.90 -4.14
C ASP A 278 -13.65 -1.39 -2.70
N ALA A 279 -13.07 -2.13 -1.76
CA ALA A 279 -13.07 -1.75 -0.36
C ALA A 279 -12.09 -0.59 -0.07
N ASP A 280 -10.93 -0.53 -0.72
CA ASP A 280 -10.03 0.62 -0.65
C ASP A 280 -10.69 1.89 -1.22
N ALA A 281 -11.39 1.76 -2.37
CA ALA A 281 -12.15 2.87 -2.93
C ALA A 281 -13.26 3.36 -1.98
N ALA A 282 -14.03 2.44 -1.39
CA ALA A 282 -15.07 2.77 -0.43
C ALA A 282 -14.48 3.43 0.84
N TRP A 283 -13.35 2.92 1.31
CA TRP A 283 -12.66 3.45 2.49
C TRP A 283 -12.19 4.88 2.29
N ARG A 284 -11.54 5.18 1.18
CA ARG A 284 -11.13 6.55 0.85
C ARG A 284 -12.32 7.49 0.71
N THR A 285 -13.40 7.03 0.07
CA THR A 285 -14.63 7.81 -0.15
C THR A 285 -15.24 8.33 1.15
N VAL A 286 -15.35 7.50 2.19
CA VAL A 286 -15.97 7.94 3.45
C VAL A 286 -15.09 8.89 4.25
N TRP A 287 -13.77 8.79 4.12
CA TRP A 287 -12.83 9.67 4.83
C TRP A 287 -12.74 11.07 4.20
N ASP A 288 -13.12 11.25 2.95
CA ASP A 288 -13.29 12.58 2.36
C ASP A 288 -14.40 13.39 3.03
N MET A 289 -15.34 12.71 3.68
CA MET A 289 -16.46 13.35 4.41
C MET A 289 -16.09 13.70 5.86
N ALA A 290 -14.94 13.29 6.35
CA ALA A 290 -14.52 13.58 7.73
C ALA A 290 -14.51 15.11 8.01
N PRO A 291 -14.92 15.56 9.21
CA PRO A 291 -15.22 14.77 10.41
C PRO A 291 -16.66 14.24 10.51
N ALA A 292 -17.52 14.45 9.51
CA ALA A 292 -18.89 13.98 9.52
C ALA A 292 -18.96 12.44 9.45
N ILE A 293 -19.98 11.85 10.06
CA ILE A 293 -20.26 10.41 9.97
C ILE A 293 -20.79 10.12 8.56
N ALA A 294 -20.07 9.29 7.82
CA ALA A 294 -20.40 8.95 6.44
C ALA A 294 -20.40 7.44 6.19
N VAL A 295 -21.27 7.03 5.27
CA VAL A 295 -21.31 5.67 4.75
C VAL A 295 -21.35 5.72 3.22
N ALA A 296 -20.48 4.90 2.59
CA ALA A 296 -20.48 4.66 1.15
C ALA A 296 -20.84 3.21 0.85
N VAL A 297 -21.59 3.00 -0.21
CA VAL A 297 -21.79 1.69 -0.84
C VAL A 297 -21.11 1.74 -2.20
N VAL A 298 -20.10 0.91 -2.42
CA VAL A 298 -19.26 0.92 -3.62
C VAL A 298 -19.35 -0.42 -4.36
N LYS A 299 -19.32 -0.35 -5.66
CA LYS A 299 -19.25 -1.51 -6.55
C LYS A 299 -18.51 -1.12 -7.83
N HIS A 300 -17.56 -1.97 -8.25
CA HIS A 300 -16.72 -1.71 -9.43
C HIS A 300 -16.03 -0.33 -9.37
N ASN A 301 -15.45 -0.03 -8.20
CA ASN A 301 -14.70 1.22 -7.95
C ASN A 301 -15.51 2.53 -8.06
N ASN A 302 -16.84 2.44 -8.08
CA ASN A 302 -17.72 3.62 -8.10
C ASN A 302 -18.73 3.56 -6.95
N PRO A 303 -19.13 4.68 -6.36
CA PRO A 303 -20.18 4.71 -5.38
C PRO A 303 -21.54 4.42 -6.04
N CYS A 304 -22.24 3.41 -5.51
CA CYS A 304 -23.68 3.25 -5.74
C CYS A 304 -24.44 4.31 -4.95
N GLY A 305 -23.89 4.72 -3.82
CA GLY A 305 -24.38 5.80 -3.00
C GLY A 305 -23.43 6.16 -1.88
N LEU A 306 -23.50 7.42 -1.45
CA LEU A 306 -22.74 8.02 -0.37
C LEU A 306 -23.66 8.97 0.41
N ALA A 307 -23.58 8.96 1.71
CA ALA A 307 -24.34 9.89 2.53
C ALA A 307 -23.65 10.21 3.86
N ILE A 308 -23.95 11.38 4.38
CA ILE A 308 -23.71 11.82 5.75
C ILE A 308 -24.98 11.61 6.57
N GLY A 309 -24.86 11.24 7.84
CA GLY A 309 -25.96 11.12 8.78
C GLY A 309 -25.56 11.52 10.19
N ALA A 310 -26.54 11.77 11.05
CA ALA A 310 -26.30 11.97 12.47
C ALA A 310 -25.81 10.67 13.16
N THR A 311 -26.15 9.52 12.57
CA THR A 311 -25.67 8.19 12.99
C THR A 311 -25.20 7.38 11.79
N ALA A 312 -24.36 6.37 12.04
CA ALA A 312 -23.91 5.44 11.00
C ALA A 312 -25.09 4.69 10.34
N ALA A 313 -26.13 4.39 11.10
CA ALA A 313 -27.33 3.73 10.60
C ALA A 313 -28.15 4.63 9.65
N GLU A 314 -28.29 5.91 9.98
CA GLU A 314 -28.91 6.89 9.11
C GLU A 314 -28.13 7.08 7.81
N ALA A 315 -26.82 7.31 7.92
CA ALA A 315 -25.94 7.44 6.77
C ALA A 315 -26.02 6.21 5.85
N HIS A 316 -26.04 4.99 6.42
CA HIS A 316 -26.21 3.77 5.63
C HIS A 316 -27.54 3.70 4.89
N LYS A 317 -28.65 4.02 5.57
CA LYS A 317 -29.99 4.02 4.95
C LYS A 317 -30.06 4.99 3.78
N LYS A 318 -29.54 6.23 3.95
CA LYS A 318 -29.48 7.26 2.91
C LYS A 318 -28.57 6.83 1.74
N ALA A 319 -27.37 6.33 2.01
CA ALA A 319 -26.44 5.89 0.97
C ALA A 319 -27.01 4.72 0.15
N HIS A 320 -27.61 3.73 0.82
CA HIS A 320 -28.25 2.60 0.13
C HIS A 320 -29.45 3.03 -0.73
N ALA A 321 -30.21 4.04 -0.30
CA ALA A 321 -31.38 4.54 -1.01
C ALA A 321 -31.03 5.23 -2.34
N CYS A 322 -29.78 5.59 -2.59
CA CYS A 322 -29.37 6.18 -3.88
C CYS A 322 -29.59 5.19 -5.03
N ASP A 323 -29.06 3.97 -4.91
CA ASP A 323 -29.20 2.90 -5.90
C ASP A 323 -29.27 1.53 -5.21
N PRO A 324 -30.46 1.14 -4.73
CA PRO A 324 -30.62 -0.13 -4.02
C PRO A 324 -30.35 -1.36 -4.88
N MET A 325 -30.52 -1.26 -6.20
CA MET A 325 -30.27 -2.38 -7.13
C MET A 325 -28.78 -2.66 -7.28
N SER A 326 -27.98 -1.62 -7.53
CA SER A 326 -26.53 -1.76 -7.68
C SER A 326 -25.85 -2.06 -6.34
N ALA A 327 -26.38 -1.61 -5.23
CA ALA A 327 -25.88 -1.87 -3.88
C ALA A 327 -25.85 -3.37 -3.51
N TYR A 328 -26.67 -4.19 -4.17
CA TYR A 328 -26.67 -5.63 -3.96
C TYR A 328 -25.34 -6.26 -4.37
N GLY A 329 -24.64 -6.90 -3.43
CA GLY A 329 -23.31 -7.46 -3.62
C GLY A 329 -22.18 -6.43 -3.62
N GLY A 330 -22.44 -5.21 -3.18
CA GLY A 330 -21.43 -4.16 -3.04
C GLY A 330 -20.61 -4.26 -1.75
N VAL A 331 -19.72 -3.29 -1.60
CA VAL A 331 -18.87 -3.07 -0.44
C VAL A 331 -19.41 -1.86 0.34
N ILE A 332 -19.53 -1.98 1.66
CA ILE A 332 -19.93 -0.90 2.55
C ILE A 332 -18.72 -0.41 3.33
N ALA A 333 -18.47 0.90 3.31
CA ALA A 333 -17.53 1.55 4.21
C ALA A 333 -18.24 2.54 5.13
N CYS A 334 -17.78 2.64 6.38
CA CYS A 334 -18.20 3.63 7.35
C CYS A 334 -16.95 4.22 8.03
N ASN A 335 -16.84 5.55 8.12
CA ASN A 335 -15.75 6.22 8.82
C ASN A 335 -15.98 6.38 10.33
N SER A 336 -16.99 5.72 10.86
CA SER A 336 -17.35 5.70 12.27
C SER A 336 -17.54 4.25 12.76
N LYS A 337 -17.65 4.08 14.08
CA LYS A 337 -17.95 2.77 14.67
C LYS A 337 -19.29 2.24 14.16
N VAL A 338 -19.32 1.01 13.69
CA VAL A 338 -20.55 0.32 13.29
C VAL A 338 -21.36 -0.05 14.53
N THR A 339 -22.55 0.55 14.66
CA THR A 339 -23.48 0.28 15.75
C THR A 339 -24.37 -0.92 15.44
N LEU A 340 -25.03 -1.47 16.49
CA LEU A 340 -26.01 -2.53 16.29
C LEU A 340 -27.14 -2.10 15.32
N GLU A 341 -27.61 -0.87 15.42
CA GLU A 341 -28.65 -0.34 14.51
C GLU A 341 -28.19 -0.34 13.05
N MET A 342 -26.94 0.07 12.78
CA MET A 342 -26.39 -0.02 11.43
C MET A 342 -26.27 -1.48 10.98
N ALA A 343 -25.78 -2.38 11.82
CA ALA A 343 -25.66 -3.80 11.49
C ALA A 343 -27.01 -4.43 11.17
N GLU A 344 -28.07 -4.04 11.88
CA GLU A 344 -29.45 -4.45 11.57
C GLU A 344 -29.92 -3.95 10.22
N SER A 345 -29.57 -2.72 9.83
CA SER A 345 -29.90 -2.16 8.50
C SER A 345 -29.12 -2.83 7.36
N VAL A 346 -27.88 -3.28 7.61
CA VAL A 346 -27.04 -4.04 6.66
C VAL A 346 -27.53 -5.50 6.52
N ARG A 347 -28.08 -6.07 7.60
CA ARG A 347 -28.44 -7.51 7.68
C ARG A 347 -29.27 -8.04 6.50
N PRO A 348 -30.35 -7.36 6.02
CA PRO A 348 -31.18 -7.87 4.92
C PRO A 348 -30.50 -7.79 3.54
N ILE A 349 -29.44 -6.97 3.39
CA ILE A 349 -28.82 -6.66 2.12
C ILE A 349 -27.65 -7.62 1.87
N PHE A 350 -27.58 -8.26 0.68
CA PHE A 350 -26.39 -9.02 0.31
C PHE A 350 -25.21 -8.06 0.13
N THR A 351 -24.17 -8.24 0.95
CA THR A 351 -22.99 -7.39 1.02
C THR A 351 -21.75 -8.28 1.00
N GLU A 352 -20.77 -7.95 0.19
CA GLU A 352 -19.51 -8.71 0.06
C GLU A 352 -18.51 -8.36 1.16
N VAL A 353 -18.36 -7.06 1.48
CA VAL A 353 -17.41 -6.53 2.46
C VAL A 353 -18.06 -5.40 3.24
N ILE A 354 -17.77 -5.32 4.53
CA ILE A 354 -17.99 -4.13 5.35
C ILE A 354 -16.68 -3.72 6.00
N VAL A 355 -16.33 -2.42 5.92
CA VAL A 355 -15.12 -1.86 6.49
C VAL A 355 -15.43 -0.66 7.39
N ALA A 356 -14.84 -0.64 8.58
CA ALA A 356 -15.01 0.44 9.55
C ALA A 356 -13.81 0.53 10.51
N PRO A 357 -13.63 1.65 11.23
CA PRO A 357 -12.58 1.78 12.23
C PRO A 357 -12.81 0.91 13.46
N ASP A 358 -14.08 0.62 13.77
CA ASP A 358 -14.44 -0.23 14.93
C ASP A 358 -15.88 -0.74 14.81
N TYR A 359 -16.23 -1.70 15.65
CA TYR A 359 -17.56 -2.33 15.72
C TYR A 359 -18.03 -2.44 17.17
N GLU A 360 -19.29 -2.17 17.44
CA GLU A 360 -19.90 -2.56 18.71
C GLU A 360 -19.91 -4.09 18.83
N PRO A 361 -19.68 -4.67 20.01
CA PRO A 361 -19.65 -6.13 20.17
C PRO A 361 -20.92 -6.82 19.66
N ALA A 362 -22.10 -6.27 19.95
CA ALA A 362 -23.37 -6.81 19.48
C ALA A 362 -23.55 -6.69 17.95
N ALA A 363 -23.03 -5.62 17.34
CA ALA A 363 -23.01 -5.45 15.88
C ALA A 363 -22.13 -6.50 15.22
N LEU A 364 -20.92 -6.71 15.75
CA LEU A 364 -19.97 -7.69 15.25
C LEU A 364 -20.54 -9.11 15.35
N GLU A 365 -21.10 -9.48 16.50
CA GLU A 365 -21.75 -10.78 16.71
C GLU A 365 -22.90 -11.00 15.70
N LEU A 366 -23.76 -9.98 15.50
CA LEU A 366 -24.86 -10.05 14.54
C LEU A 366 -24.34 -10.30 13.12
N LEU A 367 -23.32 -9.56 12.68
CA LEU A 367 -22.74 -9.68 11.33
C LEU A 367 -22.05 -11.01 11.12
N GLN A 368 -21.27 -11.49 12.09
CA GLN A 368 -20.57 -12.77 12.03
C GLN A 368 -21.54 -13.97 11.99
N THR A 369 -22.60 -13.93 12.80
CA THR A 369 -23.54 -15.06 12.92
C THR A 369 -24.55 -15.13 11.78
N LYS A 370 -25.04 -13.99 11.29
CA LYS A 370 -26.10 -13.92 10.28
C LYS A 370 -25.59 -13.83 8.86
N LYS A 371 -24.31 -13.45 8.67
CA LYS A 371 -23.67 -13.25 7.36
C LYS A 371 -22.31 -13.95 7.29
N LYS A 372 -22.29 -15.28 7.41
CA LYS A 372 -21.05 -16.09 7.47
C LYS A 372 -20.03 -15.84 6.34
N ASN A 373 -20.46 -15.32 5.20
CA ASN A 373 -19.60 -15.04 4.06
C ASN A 373 -19.14 -13.58 3.98
N LEU A 374 -19.79 -12.66 4.74
CA LEU A 374 -19.47 -11.24 4.75
C LEU A 374 -18.05 -11.04 5.34
N ARG A 375 -17.20 -10.40 4.58
CA ARG A 375 -15.88 -10.00 5.08
C ARG A 375 -16.04 -8.76 5.92
N ILE A 376 -15.62 -8.84 7.18
CA ILE A 376 -15.71 -7.77 8.15
C ILE A 376 -14.29 -7.28 8.41
N LEU A 377 -14.00 -6.04 8.03
CA LEU A 377 -12.66 -5.46 8.12
C LEU A 377 -12.64 -4.31 9.12
N LYS A 378 -11.63 -4.35 9.99
CA LYS A 378 -11.29 -3.24 10.88
C LYS A 378 -10.02 -2.57 10.34
N VAL A 379 -10.10 -1.25 10.09
CA VAL A 379 -9.02 -0.45 9.49
C VAL A 379 -8.93 0.88 10.21
N ALA A 380 -7.72 1.31 10.55
CA ALA A 380 -7.51 2.66 11.10
C ALA A 380 -7.73 3.74 10.04
N GLU A 381 -7.93 4.98 10.46
CA GLU A 381 -8.00 6.15 9.58
C GLU A 381 -6.85 6.13 8.56
N PRO A 382 -7.11 6.39 7.27
CA PRO A 382 -6.05 6.38 6.26
C PRO A 382 -5.04 7.49 6.53
N PRO A 383 -3.74 7.23 6.29
CA PRO A 383 -2.72 8.26 6.37
C PRO A 383 -3.00 9.35 5.34
N LYS A 384 -2.74 10.62 5.71
CA LYS A 384 -2.89 11.77 4.81
C LYS A 384 -1.61 11.93 3.98
N GLY A 385 -1.77 12.00 2.66
CA GLY A 385 -0.71 12.39 1.73
C GLY A 385 0.36 11.32 1.53
N HIS A 386 0.15 10.44 0.58
CA HIS A 386 1.15 9.55 0.01
C HIS A 386 1.14 9.72 -1.51
N GLU A 387 2.16 9.23 -2.19
CA GLU A 387 2.19 9.24 -3.64
C GLU A 387 1.21 8.21 -4.20
N ALA A 388 0.52 8.58 -5.25
CA ALA A 388 -0.24 7.66 -6.10
C ALA A 388 0.65 7.15 -7.24
N ILE A 389 0.77 5.83 -7.34
CA ILE A 389 1.60 5.15 -8.33
C ILE A 389 0.68 4.45 -9.33
N ARG A 390 0.91 4.67 -10.61
CA ARG A 390 0.19 3.98 -11.69
C ARG A 390 1.18 3.35 -12.65
N GLN A 391 1.12 2.04 -12.78
CA GLN A 391 1.92 1.34 -13.79
C GLN A 391 1.40 1.64 -15.20
N ILE A 392 2.32 1.91 -16.11
CA ILE A 392 2.07 2.00 -17.55
C ILE A 392 3.01 1.03 -18.27
N ASP A 393 2.81 0.81 -19.55
CA ASP A 393 3.71 -0.04 -20.34
C ASP A 393 5.13 0.56 -20.37
N GLY A 394 6.10 -0.22 -19.90
CA GLY A 394 7.50 0.17 -19.82
C GLY A 394 7.87 1.13 -18.70
N GLY A 395 6.94 1.52 -17.79
CA GLY A 395 7.24 2.48 -16.73
C GLY A 395 6.14 2.66 -15.70
N LEU A 396 6.25 3.72 -14.93
CA LEU A 396 5.24 4.13 -13.96
C LEU A 396 5.09 5.65 -13.92
N LEU A 397 3.88 6.08 -13.60
CA LEU A 397 3.56 7.47 -13.26
C LEU A 397 3.48 7.59 -11.74
N VAL A 398 4.06 8.65 -11.21
CA VAL A 398 4.01 9.00 -9.78
C VAL A 398 3.43 10.41 -9.66
N GLN A 399 2.47 10.59 -8.79
CA GLN A 399 1.88 11.89 -8.48
C GLN A 399 1.49 11.97 -7.01
N ASP A 400 1.14 13.15 -6.53
CA ASP A 400 0.47 13.28 -5.24
C ASP A 400 -0.90 12.60 -5.29
N THR A 401 -1.29 12.01 -4.16
CA THR A 401 -2.70 11.63 -3.97
C THR A 401 -3.56 12.87 -3.98
N ASP A 402 -4.59 12.87 -4.81
CA ASP A 402 -5.61 13.92 -4.82
C ASP A 402 -6.40 13.88 -3.50
N LEU A 403 -6.35 14.98 -2.74
CA LEU A 403 -6.99 15.16 -1.44
C LEU A 403 -7.95 16.33 -1.51
N ILE A 404 -8.91 16.37 -0.56
CA ILE A 404 -9.79 17.53 -0.35
C ILE A 404 -9.01 18.59 0.48
N ASN A 405 -8.09 19.29 -0.16
CA ASN A 405 -7.23 20.31 0.45
C ASN A 405 -6.77 21.42 -0.51
N ALA A 406 -7.30 21.45 -1.71
CA ALA A 406 -7.05 22.54 -2.66
C ALA A 406 -7.86 23.80 -2.29
N VAL A 407 -7.44 24.95 -2.81
CA VAL A 407 -8.15 26.23 -2.53
C VAL A 407 -9.63 26.16 -2.92
N GLY A 408 -9.95 25.51 -4.03
CA GLY A 408 -11.34 25.34 -4.49
C GLY A 408 -12.17 24.33 -3.69
N ASP A 409 -11.59 23.67 -2.68
CA ASP A 409 -12.32 22.77 -1.76
C ASP A 409 -12.94 23.53 -0.58
N ASP A 410 -12.51 24.77 -0.37
CA ASP A 410 -13.10 25.69 0.59
C ASP A 410 -14.28 26.42 -0.07
N PRO A 411 -15.52 26.22 0.40
CA PRO A 411 -16.70 26.91 -0.16
C PRO A 411 -16.61 28.44 -0.06
N ASP A 412 -15.84 28.99 0.86
CA ASP A 412 -15.62 30.45 0.97
C ASP A 412 -14.80 31.01 -0.20
N ALA A 413 -14.06 30.18 -0.90
CA ALA A 413 -13.31 30.54 -2.11
C ALA A 413 -14.16 30.44 -3.40
N TRP A 414 -15.36 29.87 -3.33
CA TRP A 414 -16.21 29.67 -4.51
C TRP A 414 -16.77 30.98 -5.06
N LYS A 415 -16.74 31.10 -6.39
CA LYS A 415 -17.27 32.27 -7.09
C LYS A 415 -18.70 32.03 -7.52
N LEU A 416 -19.67 32.76 -6.96
CA LEU A 416 -21.03 32.80 -7.47
C LEU A 416 -21.07 33.51 -8.84
N VAL A 417 -21.56 32.82 -9.87
CA VAL A 417 -21.57 33.33 -11.25
C VAL A 417 -22.96 33.39 -11.86
N ALA A 418 -23.95 32.68 -11.29
CA ALA A 418 -25.35 32.73 -11.72
C ALA A 418 -26.27 32.47 -10.54
N GLY A 419 -27.53 32.96 -10.62
CA GLY A 419 -28.55 32.83 -9.62
C GLY A 419 -28.28 33.63 -8.34
N GLU A 420 -29.04 33.32 -7.30
CA GLU A 420 -28.86 33.86 -5.95
C GLU A 420 -27.88 33.00 -5.13
N ALA A 421 -27.26 33.57 -4.10
CA ALA A 421 -26.42 32.78 -3.19
C ALA A 421 -27.26 31.66 -2.54
N ALA A 422 -26.69 30.48 -2.48
CA ALA A 422 -27.31 29.31 -1.87
C ALA A 422 -27.61 29.59 -0.39
N ASP A 423 -28.80 29.16 0.06
CA ASP A 423 -29.08 29.11 1.49
C ASP A 423 -28.21 28.08 2.21
N ALA A 424 -28.23 28.09 3.54
CA ALA A 424 -27.33 27.27 4.34
C ALA A 424 -27.47 25.76 4.07
N ASP A 425 -28.67 25.26 3.80
CA ASP A 425 -28.86 23.82 3.56
C ASP A 425 -28.50 23.44 2.12
N THR A 426 -28.78 24.29 1.15
CA THR A 426 -28.31 24.14 -0.22
C THR A 426 -26.81 24.19 -0.31
N LEU A 427 -26.14 25.07 0.44
CA LEU A 427 -24.68 25.14 0.49
C LEU A 427 -24.08 23.87 1.10
N LYS A 428 -24.66 23.32 2.17
CA LYS A 428 -24.22 22.02 2.74
C LYS A 428 -24.31 20.89 1.70
N ASP A 429 -25.41 20.85 0.93
CA ASP A 429 -25.56 19.86 -0.13
C ASP A 429 -24.53 20.04 -1.25
N LEU A 430 -24.22 21.28 -1.65
CA LEU A 430 -23.18 21.59 -2.64
C LEU A 430 -21.79 21.18 -2.15
N VAL A 431 -21.45 21.47 -0.89
CA VAL A 431 -20.16 21.05 -0.28
C VAL A 431 -20.06 19.53 -0.20
N PHE A 432 -21.15 18.85 0.19
CA PHE A 432 -21.21 17.40 0.17
C PHE A 432 -21.01 16.86 -1.24
N ALA A 433 -21.76 17.38 -2.23
CA ALA A 433 -21.66 16.92 -3.62
C ALA A 433 -20.27 17.15 -4.21
N TRP A 434 -19.61 18.29 -3.89
CA TRP A 434 -18.27 18.61 -4.32
C TRP A 434 -17.22 17.63 -3.77
N ARG A 435 -17.29 17.32 -2.48
CA ARG A 435 -16.40 16.32 -1.87
C ARG A 435 -16.67 14.91 -2.40
N ALA A 436 -17.95 14.57 -2.60
CA ALA A 436 -18.36 13.27 -3.08
C ALA A 436 -17.95 12.99 -4.53
N ILE A 437 -17.93 14.03 -5.40
CA ILE A 437 -17.59 13.85 -6.83
C ILE A 437 -16.14 13.40 -7.04
N ARG A 438 -15.22 13.76 -6.15
CA ARG A 438 -13.80 13.39 -6.24
C ARG A 438 -13.56 11.88 -6.37
N CYS A 439 -14.40 11.05 -5.75
CA CYS A 439 -14.24 9.59 -5.78
C CYS A 439 -15.03 8.91 -6.91
N VAL A 440 -15.69 9.68 -7.78
CA VAL A 440 -16.45 9.16 -8.92
C VAL A 440 -15.59 9.15 -10.17
N LYS A 441 -15.59 8.05 -10.92
CA LYS A 441 -14.82 7.94 -12.17
C LYS A 441 -15.27 8.94 -13.22
N SER A 442 -14.30 9.66 -13.79
CA SER A 442 -14.49 10.69 -14.82
C SER A 442 -14.97 10.09 -16.15
N ASN A 443 -15.72 10.84 -16.98
CA ASN A 443 -16.39 12.08 -16.62
C ASN A 443 -17.50 11.78 -15.65
N ALA A 444 -17.66 12.63 -14.64
CA ALA A 444 -18.61 12.40 -13.56
C ALA A 444 -19.52 13.60 -13.30
N ILE A 445 -20.81 13.29 -13.06
CA ILE A 445 -21.81 14.19 -12.51
C ILE A 445 -22.46 13.50 -11.32
N LEU A 446 -22.62 14.22 -10.22
CA LEU A 446 -23.24 13.71 -9.00
C LEU A 446 -24.38 14.66 -8.58
N LEU A 447 -25.56 14.09 -8.35
CA LEU A 447 -26.71 14.78 -7.79
C LEU A 447 -26.85 14.44 -6.30
N ALA A 448 -27.10 15.46 -5.48
CA ALA A 448 -27.25 15.30 -4.03
C ALA A 448 -28.41 16.10 -3.47
N HIS A 449 -29.01 15.58 -2.40
CA HIS A 449 -30.04 16.22 -1.59
C HIS A 449 -29.91 15.71 -0.15
N ASP A 450 -30.08 16.59 0.83
CA ASP A 450 -29.98 16.27 2.26
C ASP A 450 -28.67 15.51 2.60
N GLN A 451 -27.55 16.00 2.05
CA GLN A 451 -26.19 15.41 2.21
C GLN A 451 -26.13 13.91 1.88
N ALA A 452 -26.91 13.51 0.89
CA ALA A 452 -26.91 12.16 0.34
C ALA A 452 -26.94 12.22 -1.19
N THR A 453 -26.26 11.30 -1.84
CA THR A 453 -26.35 11.13 -3.29
C THR A 453 -27.75 10.65 -3.68
N VAL A 454 -28.27 11.19 -4.77
CA VAL A 454 -29.59 10.77 -5.33
C VAL A 454 -29.47 10.25 -6.75
N GLY A 455 -28.39 10.60 -7.46
CA GLY A 455 -28.07 10.09 -8.79
C GLY A 455 -26.62 10.34 -9.15
N ILE A 456 -25.94 9.36 -9.73
CA ILE A 456 -24.53 9.45 -10.09
C ILE A 456 -24.33 8.97 -11.52
N GLY A 457 -23.80 9.83 -12.38
CA GLY A 457 -23.34 9.51 -13.73
C GLY A 457 -21.84 9.43 -13.74
N MET A 458 -21.29 8.20 -13.83
CA MET A 458 -19.89 7.89 -13.69
C MET A 458 -19.30 7.32 -14.97
N GLY A 459 -18.01 7.58 -15.21
CA GLY A 459 -17.18 6.87 -16.19
C GLY A 459 -17.58 7.08 -17.65
N GLN A 460 -18.18 8.22 -17.98
CA GLN A 460 -18.65 8.50 -19.34
C GLN A 460 -17.56 9.18 -20.18
N VAL A 461 -17.51 8.86 -21.48
CA VAL A 461 -16.53 9.46 -22.40
C VAL A 461 -16.84 10.92 -22.74
N ASN A 462 -18.05 11.38 -22.45
CA ASN A 462 -18.42 12.78 -22.58
C ASN A 462 -19.27 13.27 -21.39
N ARG A 463 -19.28 14.58 -21.17
CA ARG A 463 -19.93 15.21 -20.03
C ARG A 463 -21.46 15.14 -20.08
N VAL A 464 -22.05 15.27 -21.25
CA VAL A 464 -23.50 15.28 -21.42
C VAL A 464 -24.11 13.92 -21.10
N ASP A 465 -23.45 12.83 -21.46
CA ASP A 465 -23.90 11.47 -21.11
C ASP A 465 -23.85 11.25 -19.59
N SER A 466 -22.84 11.82 -18.90
CA SER A 466 -22.80 11.79 -17.44
C SER A 466 -23.99 12.52 -16.82
N CYS A 467 -24.41 13.66 -17.39
CA CYS A 467 -25.59 14.41 -16.94
C CYS A 467 -26.85 13.58 -17.12
N HIS A 468 -27.05 13.01 -18.31
CA HIS A 468 -28.24 12.16 -18.59
C HIS A 468 -28.26 10.95 -17.65
N LEU A 469 -27.13 10.26 -17.46
CA LEU A 469 -27.06 9.10 -16.59
C LEU A 469 -27.36 9.47 -15.14
N ALA A 470 -26.84 10.59 -14.63
CA ALA A 470 -27.09 11.04 -13.27
C ALA A 470 -28.58 11.33 -13.04
N VAL A 471 -29.23 12.04 -13.97
CA VAL A 471 -30.65 12.37 -13.93
C VAL A 471 -31.51 11.12 -14.07
N GLU A 472 -31.24 10.24 -15.03
CA GLU A 472 -31.93 8.98 -15.21
C GLU A 472 -31.90 8.14 -13.92
N ARG A 473 -30.71 7.94 -13.34
CA ARG A 473 -30.55 7.17 -12.10
C ARG A 473 -31.27 7.83 -10.92
N ALA A 474 -31.25 9.15 -10.84
CA ALA A 474 -32.00 9.86 -9.80
C ALA A 474 -33.50 9.58 -9.85
N ASN A 475 -34.08 9.50 -11.06
CA ASN A 475 -35.51 9.48 -11.25
C ASN A 475 -36.12 8.09 -11.54
N THR A 476 -35.25 7.05 -11.80
CA THR A 476 -35.76 5.72 -12.18
C THR A 476 -35.43 4.60 -11.19
N LEU A 477 -34.41 4.76 -10.35
CA LEU A 477 -33.97 3.69 -9.45
C LEU A 477 -34.84 3.50 -8.20
N VAL A 478 -35.69 4.47 -7.90
CA VAL A 478 -36.67 4.40 -6.80
C VAL A 478 -38.04 4.74 -7.38
N ASP A 479 -38.97 3.82 -7.25
CA ASP A 479 -40.31 3.95 -7.83
C ASP A 479 -41.03 5.24 -7.43
N GLY A 480 -41.52 5.97 -8.44
CA GLY A 480 -42.28 7.19 -8.28
C GLY A 480 -41.53 8.41 -7.75
N ALA A 481 -40.20 8.34 -7.70
CA ALA A 481 -39.39 9.43 -7.20
C ALA A 481 -38.83 10.29 -8.35
N ASP A 482 -39.14 11.60 -8.29
CA ASP A 482 -38.42 12.64 -9.04
C ASP A 482 -37.38 13.28 -8.11
N ARG A 483 -36.22 12.64 -8.01
CA ARG A 483 -35.15 13.06 -7.07
C ARG A 483 -34.17 14.06 -7.66
N ALA A 484 -34.21 14.29 -8.97
CA ALA A 484 -33.39 15.32 -9.61
C ALA A 484 -33.98 16.73 -9.33
N THR A 485 -35.29 16.85 -9.27
CA THR A 485 -35.95 18.12 -8.94
C THR A 485 -35.60 18.58 -7.53
N GLY A 486 -35.04 19.80 -7.42
CA GLY A 486 -34.61 20.39 -6.16
C GLY A 486 -33.30 19.87 -5.61
N ALA A 487 -32.65 18.91 -6.27
CA ALA A 487 -31.30 18.47 -5.93
C ALA A 487 -30.23 19.52 -6.31
N VAL A 488 -29.03 19.37 -5.78
CA VAL A 488 -27.86 20.07 -6.25
C VAL A 488 -27.01 19.15 -7.14
N ALA A 489 -26.18 19.71 -8.02
CA ALA A 489 -25.27 18.97 -8.87
C ALA A 489 -23.82 19.39 -8.67
N ALA A 490 -22.88 18.42 -8.67
CA ALA A 490 -21.45 18.65 -8.80
C ALA A 490 -20.92 18.03 -10.09
N SER A 491 -19.96 18.71 -10.72
CA SER A 491 -19.20 18.21 -11.87
C SER A 491 -17.72 18.13 -11.54
N ASP A 492 -17.06 17.01 -11.84
CA ASP A 492 -15.63 16.79 -11.58
C ASP A 492 -14.70 17.68 -12.41
N ALA A 493 -15.19 18.24 -13.52
CA ALA A 493 -14.52 19.21 -14.36
C ALA A 493 -15.49 20.23 -14.98
N PHE A 494 -15.00 21.18 -15.74
CA PHE A 494 -15.83 22.18 -16.42
C PHE A 494 -16.79 21.57 -17.45
N PHE A 495 -17.90 22.27 -17.73
CA PHE A 495 -18.75 21.96 -18.86
C PHE A 495 -18.16 22.54 -20.15
N PRO A 496 -17.83 21.72 -21.17
CA PRO A 496 -17.27 22.23 -22.42
C PRO A 496 -18.29 23.03 -23.26
N PHE A 497 -19.58 22.74 -23.08
CA PHE A 497 -20.73 23.37 -23.73
C PHE A 497 -21.89 23.46 -22.73
N ALA A 498 -22.89 24.28 -23.05
CA ALA A 498 -24.06 24.47 -22.19
C ALA A 498 -25.02 23.26 -22.17
N ASP A 499 -24.90 22.32 -23.11
CA ASP A 499 -25.79 21.17 -23.28
C ASP A 499 -25.87 20.28 -22.02
N GLY A 500 -24.73 19.96 -21.42
CA GLY A 500 -24.69 19.19 -20.18
C GLY A 500 -25.33 19.90 -19.00
N ALA A 501 -25.06 21.19 -18.81
CA ALA A 501 -25.71 22.01 -17.80
C ALA A 501 -27.20 22.13 -18.05
N GLN A 502 -27.64 22.24 -19.32
CA GLN A 502 -29.04 22.32 -19.70
C GLN A 502 -29.81 21.06 -19.31
N VAL A 503 -29.23 19.86 -19.46
CA VAL A 503 -29.84 18.59 -18.99
C VAL A 503 -30.15 18.65 -17.49
N LEU A 504 -29.24 19.17 -16.67
CA LEU A 504 -29.42 19.31 -15.24
C LEU A 504 -30.53 20.35 -14.90
N ILE A 505 -30.50 21.48 -15.60
CA ILE A 505 -31.47 22.57 -15.48
C ILE A 505 -32.87 22.05 -15.82
N ASP A 506 -33.03 21.35 -16.94
CA ASP A 506 -34.32 20.82 -17.42
C ASP A 506 -34.87 19.73 -16.47
N ALA A 507 -33.99 19.03 -15.75
CA ALA A 507 -34.34 18.07 -14.70
C ALA A 507 -34.68 18.72 -13.35
N GLY A 508 -34.68 20.06 -13.25
CA GLY A 508 -35.08 20.78 -12.04
C GLY A 508 -34.00 20.86 -10.95
N VAL A 509 -32.73 20.68 -11.30
CA VAL A 509 -31.59 20.91 -10.37
C VAL A 509 -31.57 22.38 -9.96
N LYS A 510 -31.54 22.65 -8.64
CA LYS A 510 -31.62 24.03 -8.11
C LYS A 510 -30.26 24.76 -8.04
N ALA A 511 -29.15 24.04 -7.93
CA ALA A 511 -27.82 24.62 -7.83
C ALA A 511 -26.74 23.67 -8.40
N ILE A 512 -25.69 24.26 -9.00
CA ILE A 512 -24.60 23.55 -9.63
C ILE A 512 -23.26 24.07 -9.10
N VAL A 513 -22.32 23.19 -8.78
CA VAL A 513 -20.93 23.51 -8.49
C VAL A 513 -20.02 22.81 -9.50
N GLN A 514 -19.07 23.54 -10.07
CA GLN A 514 -18.12 23.04 -11.08
C GLN A 514 -16.83 23.86 -11.05
N PRO A 515 -15.71 23.33 -11.61
CA PRO A 515 -14.44 24.04 -11.64
C PRO A 515 -14.43 25.36 -12.43
N GLY A 516 -15.12 25.42 -13.56
CA GLY A 516 -14.91 26.46 -14.57
C GLY A 516 -13.60 26.28 -15.33
N GLY A 517 -13.25 27.25 -16.17
CA GLY A 517 -12.03 27.25 -16.98
C GLY A 517 -12.20 26.80 -18.43
N SER A 518 -13.45 26.61 -18.89
CA SER A 518 -13.76 26.41 -20.30
C SER A 518 -13.71 27.74 -21.06
N ILE A 519 -13.26 27.70 -22.31
CA ILE A 519 -13.38 28.84 -23.24
C ILE A 519 -14.83 29.27 -23.41
N ARG A 520 -15.79 28.38 -23.14
CA ARG A 520 -17.23 28.59 -23.27
C ARG A 520 -17.96 28.70 -21.94
N ASP A 521 -17.27 29.03 -20.84
CA ASP A 521 -17.91 29.20 -19.53
C ASP A 521 -19.08 30.20 -19.58
N GLU A 522 -18.96 31.28 -20.35
CA GLU A 522 -20.04 32.27 -20.51
C GLU A 522 -21.34 31.65 -21.05
N GLU A 523 -21.29 30.71 -21.99
CA GLU A 523 -22.46 30.03 -22.52
C GLU A 523 -23.16 29.20 -21.43
N VAL A 524 -22.39 28.51 -20.58
CA VAL A 524 -22.86 27.71 -19.46
C VAL A 524 -23.50 28.59 -18.38
N ILE A 525 -22.81 29.68 -18.03
CA ILE A 525 -23.24 30.66 -17.04
C ILE A 525 -24.57 31.33 -17.50
N GLU A 526 -24.66 31.73 -18.76
CA GLU A 526 -25.88 32.33 -19.31
C GLU A 526 -27.08 31.37 -19.32
N ALA A 527 -26.86 30.07 -19.57
CA ALA A 527 -27.89 29.05 -19.44
C ALA A 527 -28.44 28.97 -17.99
N ALA A 528 -27.52 28.93 -17.00
CA ALA A 528 -27.88 28.92 -15.59
C ALA A 528 -28.64 30.23 -15.18
N LYS A 529 -28.16 31.41 -15.59
CA LYS A 529 -28.81 32.71 -15.34
C LYS A 529 -30.24 32.76 -15.89
N LYS A 530 -30.43 32.33 -17.13
CA LYS A 530 -31.78 32.32 -17.77
C LYS A 530 -32.77 31.43 -17.04
N ALA A 531 -32.28 30.33 -16.46
CA ALA A 531 -33.10 29.39 -15.71
C ALA A 531 -33.27 29.77 -14.24
N GLY A 532 -32.54 30.78 -13.73
CA GLY A 532 -32.52 31.13 -12.32
C GLY A 532 -31.83 30.10 -11.43
N VAL A 533 -30.98 29.26 -12.00
CA VAL A 533 -30.21 28.21 -11.28
C VAL A 533 -28.94 28.81 -10.69
N THR A 534 -28.72 28.55 -9.41
CA THR A 534 -27.46 28.98 -8.73
C THR A 534 -26.26 28.21 -9.29
N MET A 535 -25.18 28.94 -9.61
CA MET A 535 -23.94 28.31 -10.08
C MET A 535 -22.71 28.88 -9.40
N TYR A 536 -21.89 27.98 -8.87
CA TYR A 536 -20.57 28.30 -8.29
C TYR A 536 -19.44 27.72 -9.13
N LEU A 537 -18.32 28.47 -9.23
CA LEU A 537 -17.05 28.02 -9.79
C LEU A 537 -16.03 27.85 -8.67
N THR A 538 -15.40 26.67 -8.60
CA THR A 538 -14.41 26.33 -7.57
C THR A 538 -12.98 26.69 -7.98
N GLY A 539 -12.67 26.74 -9.30
CA GLY A 539 -11.32 26.91 -9.82
C GLY A 539 -10.41 25.69 -9.66
N THR A 540 -10.89 24.62 -9.05
CA THR A 540 -10.19 23.35 -8.83
C THR A 540 -10.99 22.22 -9.47
N ARG A 541 -10.32 21.22 -10.04
CA ARG A 541 -10.97 20.00 -10.56
C ARG A 541 -10.46 18.76 -9.84
N HIS A 542 -11.29 17.72 -9.79
CA HIS A 542 -10.94 16.42 -9.23
C HIS A 542 -11.22 15.30 -10.23
N PHE A 543 -10.33 15.11 -11.20
CA PHE A 543 -10.41 13.97 -12.10
C PHE A 543 -9.95 12.69 -11.42
N PHE A 544 -10.71 11.61 -11.61
CA PHE A 544 -10.38 10.28 -11.15
C PHE A 544 -10.57 9.26 -12.27
N HIS A 545 -9.48 8.68 -12.79
CA HIS A 545 -9.46 7.70 -13.89
C HIS A 545 -9.20 6.27 -13.43
#